data_c5efc398110146d01548997ef6c67a12
#
_entry.id   c5efc398110146d01548997ef6c67a12
#
_cell.length_a   1.000
_cell.length_b   1.000
_cell.length_c   1.000
_cell.angle_alpha   90.00
_cell.angle_beta   90.00
_cell.angle_gamma   90.00
#
_symmetry.space_group_name_H-M   'P 1'
#
loop_
_entity.id
_entity.type
_entity.pdbx_description
1 polymer ?
#
loop_
_entity_poly.entity_id
_entity_poly.type
_entity_poly.pdbx_seq_one_letter_code
_entity_poly.pdbx_strand_id
1 'polypeptide(L)'
;MILDKLLNPELAGSEGELVLLRLAVSPHLLEDVLESLAGTPFPVNPQIIHQPGHVTIEFPAYQNQVDCTRKLLEKGNLPVENLEIIKMLNAIGEN
;
A
#
# COMPACT_ATOMS: atom_id res chain seq x y z
N MET A 1 18.15 14.53 20.92
CA MET A 1 17.80 13.50 21.89
C MET A 1 17.40 12.22 21.19
N ILE A 2 17.98 11.14 21.61
CA ILE A 2 17.71 9.88 20.96
C ILE A 2 16.24 9.49 21.09
N LEU A 3 15.68 9.74 22.23
CA LEU A 3 14.31 9.40 22.48
C LEU A 3 13.38 10.10 21.50
N ASP A 4 13.67 11.36 21.22
CA ASP A 4 12.86 12.10 20.28
C ASP A 4 12.91 11.46 18.90
N LYS A 5 14.08 11.00 18.52
CA LYS A 5 14.21 10.37 17.22
C LYS A 5 13.44 9.07 17.13
N LEU A 6 13.34 8.38 18.24
CA LEU A 6 12.59 7.14 18.26
C LEU A 6 11.10 7.39 18.13
N LEU A 7 10.63 8.51 18.67
CA LEU A 7 9.21 8.79 18.65
C LEU A 7 8.76 9.49 17.39
N ASN A 8 9.59 10.44 16.93
CA ASN A 8 9.18 11.31 15.84
C ASN A 8 9.42 10.76 14.46
N PRO A 9 10.53 10.08 14.20
CA PRO A 9 10.81 9.64 12.83
C PRO A 9 9.76 8.73 12.28
N GLU A 10 9.09 8.00 13.13
CA GLU A 10 8.07 7.08 12.66
C GLU A 10 6.89 7.79 12.07
N LEU A 11 6.67 9.03 12.47
CA LEU A 11 5.54 9.79 11.99
C LEU A 11 5.89 10.62 10.77
N ALA A 12 7.07 11.21 10.77
CA ALA A 12 7.41 12.13 9.72
C ALA A 12 8.86 12.04 9.29
N GLY A 13 9.51 10.93 9.61
CA GLY A 13 10.93 10.82 9.37
C GLY A 13 11.28 10.32 8.00
N SER A 14 12.28 9.46 7.94
CA SER A 14 12.84 9.00 6.70
C SER A 14 11.89 8.15 5.88
N GLU A 15 10.93 7.53 6.51
CA GLU A 15 10.01 6.67 5.80
C GLU A 15 8.82 7.42 5.23
N GLY A 16 8.64 8.64 5.69
CA GLY A 16 7.56 9.45 5.19
C GLY A 16 6.24 9.14 5.87
N GLU A 17 5.21 9.63 5.26
CA GLU A 17 3.85 9.56 5.79
C GLU A 17 3.26 8.17 5.57
N LEU A 18 2.45 7.72 6.50
CA LEU A 18 1.72 6.47 6.33
C LEU A 18 0.53 6.71 5.42
N VAL A 19 0.40 5.87 4.41
CA VAL A 19 -0.68 5.99 3.44
C VAL A 19 -1.37 4.65 3.28
N LEU A 20 -2.58 4.69 2.72
CA LEU A 20 -3.32 3.47 2.39
C LEU A 20 -3.23 3.28 0.89
N LEU A 21 -2.74 2.12 0.47
CA LEU A 21 -2.71 1.78 -0.94
C LEU A 21 -3.92 0.90 -1.25
N ARG A 22 -4.59 1.23 -2.34
CA ARG A 22 -5.80 0.52 -2.74
C ARG A 22 -5.71 0.20 -4.23
N LEU A 23 -5.92 -1.06 -4.56
CA LEU A 23 -5.84 -1.50 -5.95
C LEU A 23 -7.06 -2.35 -6.27
N ALA A 24 -7.82 -1.94 -7.30
CA ALA A 24 -8.97 -2.70 -7.77
C ALA A 24 -8.58 -3.45 -9.03
N VAL A 25 -8.82 -4.75 -9.06
CA VAL A 25 -8.45 -5.58 -10.20
C VAL A 25 -9.56 -6.59 -10.48
N SER A 26 -9.49 -7.20 -11.66
CA SER A 26 -10.35 -8.33 -11.96
C SER A 26 -10.04 -9.48 -11.02
N PRO A 27 -11.05 -10.29 -10.66
CA PRO A 27 -10.80 -11.38 -9.70
C PRO A 27 -9.71 -12.34 -10.12
N HIS A 28 -9.54 -12.57 -11.42
CA HIS A 28 -8.53 -13.53 -11.88
C HIS A 28 -7.10 -13.01 -11.68
N LEU A 29 -6.94 -11.73 -11.36
CA LEU A 29 -5.62 -11.18 -11.12
C LEU A 29 -5.25 -11.15 -9.64
N LEU A 30 -6.15 -11.59 -8.76
CA LEU A 30 -5.92 -11.49 -7.33
C LEU A 30 -4.65 -12.21 -6.90
N GLU A 31 -4.47 -13.43 -7.36
CA GLU A 31 -3.29 -14.20 -6.97
C GLU A 31 -2.00 -13.53 -7.45
N ASP A 32 -2.04 -12.99 -8.67
CA ASP A 32 -0.87 -12.30 -9.20
C ASP A 32 -0.52 -11.08 -8.37
N VAL A 33 -1.53 -10.35 -7.92
CA VAL A 33 -1.28 -9.19 -7.06
C VAL A 33 -0.66 -9.63 -5.75
N LEU A 34 -1.22 -10.65 -5.11
CA LEU A 34 -0.70 -11.12 -3.83
C LEU A 34 0.72 -11.64 -3.97
N GLU A 35 1.01 -12.30 -5.07
CA GLU A 35 2.33 -12.82 -5.33
C GLU A 35 3.34 -11.69 -5.48
N SER A 36 2.95 -10.65 -6.20
CA SER A 36 3.82 -9.49 -6.37
C SER A 36 4.07 -8.80 -5.04
N LEU A 37 3.03 -8.66 -4.23
CA LEU A 37 3.18 -8.01 -2.93
C LEU A 37 4.06 -8.82 -1.98
N ALA A 38 4.06 -10.13 -2.15
CA ALA A 38 4.93 -10.97 -1.32
C ALA A 38 6.39 -10.74 -1.62
N GLY A 39 6.70 -10.12 -2.74
CA GLY A 39 8.09 -9.84 -3.11
C GLY A 39 8.64 -8.55 -2.54
N THR A 40 7.87 -7.79 -1.78
CA THR A 40 8.38 -6.56 -1.18
C THR A 40 9.35 -6.88 -0.06
N PRO A 41 10.32 -5.99 0.18
CA PRO A 41 11.27 -6.19 1.28
C PRO A 41 10.71 -5.81 2.65
N PHE A 42 9.43 -5.50 2.72
CA PHE A 42 8.77 -5.17 3.98
C PHE A 42 7.47 -5.97 4.06
N PRO A 43 6.96 -6.17 5.27
CA PRO A 43 5.73 -6.97 5.40
C PRO A 43 4.52 -6.21 4.85
N VAL A 44 3.70 -6.93 4.13
CA VAL A 44 2.44 -6.42 3.62
C VAL A 44 1.34 -7.34 4.08
N ASN A 45 0.31 -6.77 4.67
CA ASN A 45 -0.82 -7.55 5.16
C ASN A 45 -2.09 -7.01 4.53
N PRO A 46 -2.39 -7.41 3.30
CA PRO A 46 -3.49 -6.81 2.57
C PRO A 46 -4.85 -7.27 3.04
N GLN A 47 -5.80 -6.36 3.02
CA GLN A 47 -7.19 -6.65 3.21
C GLN A 47 -7.83 -6.82 1.84
N ILE A 48 -8.60 -7.89 1.68
CA ILE A 48 -9.19 -8.22 0.39
C ILE A 48 -10.69 -8.03 0.47
N ILE A 49 -11.22 -7.20 -0.41
CA ILE A 49 -12.64 -6.89 -0.43
C ILE A 49 -13.21 -7.36 -1.75
N HIS A 50 -14.09 -8.36 -1.67
CA HIS A 50 -14.71 -8.92 -2.87
C HIS A 50 -15.96 -8.14 -3.21
N GLN A 51 -16.07 -7.75 -4.46
CA GLN A 51 -17.22 -7.01 -4.96
C GLN A 51 -17.65 -7.61 -6.30
N PRO A 52 -18.90 -7.35 -6.71
CA PRO A 52 -19.32 -7.89 -8.01
C PRO A 52 -18.42 -7.37 -9.13
N GLY A 53 -17.80 -8.30 -9.83
CA GLY A 53 -17.01 -7.97 -10.99
C GLY A 53 -15.57 -7.58 -10.70
N HIS A 54 -15.19 -7.33 -9.45
CA HIS A 54 -13.81 -6.96 -9.16
C HIS A 54 -13.46 -7.22 -7.70
N VAL A 55 -12.17 -7.13 -7.41
CA VAL A 55 -11.64 -7.32 -6.07
C VAL A 55 -10.79 -6.10 -5.74
N THR A 56 -10.92 -5.60 -4.53
CA THR A 56 -10.12 -4.48 -4.06
C THR A 56 -9.15 -4.98 -3.00
N ILE A 57 -7.88 -4.63 -3.16
CA ILE A 57 -6.83 -5.00 -2.22
C ILE A 57 -6.32 -3.72 -1.56
N GLU A 58 -6.35 -3.67 -0.23
CA GLU A 58 -5.93 -2.49 0.53
C GLU A 58 -4.89 -2.87 1.56
N PHE A 59 -3.90 -2.02 1.72
CA PHE A 59 -2.90 -2.23 2.76
C PHE A 59 -2.19 -0.91 3.06
N PRO A 60 -1.79 -0.71 4.32
CA PRO A 60 -1.05 0.49 4.68
C PRO A 60 0.41 0.37 4.27
N ALA A 61 1.03 1.49 3.95
CA ALA A 61 2.43 1.53 3.60
C ALA A 61 2.95 2.93 3.88
N TYR A 62 4.28 3.03 4.05
CA TYR A 62 4.88 4.33 4.19
C TYR A 62 5.17 4.92 2.81
N GLN A 63 5.23 6.24 2.76
CA GLN A 63 5.40 6.94 1.50
C GLN A 63 6.59 6.42 0.71
N ASN A 64 7.69 6.13 1.38
CA ASN A 64 8.89 5.67 0.68
C ASN A 64 8.77 4.23 0.19
N GLN A 65 7.71 3.53 0.55
CA GLN A 65 7.50 2.16 0.09
C GLN A 65 6.61 2.10 -1.14
N VAL A 66 6.00 3.23 -1.49
CA VAL A 66 5.03 3.26 -2.58
C VAL A 66 5.69 2.94 -3.93
N ASP A 67 6.85 3.54 -4.19
CA ASP A 67 7.51 3.31 -5.46
C ASP A 67 7.94 1.86 -5.63
N CYS A 68 8.47 1.26 -4.58
CA CYS A 68 8.87 -0.14 -4.63
C CYS A 68 7.67 -1.02 -4.93
N THR A 69 6.56 -0.76 -4.27
CA THR A 69 5.34 -1.52 -4.48
C THR A 69 4.85 -1.36 -5.92
N ARG A 70 4.83 -0.13 -6.41
CA ARG A 70 4.36 0.13 -7.76
C ARG A 70 5.22 -0.60 -8.78
N LYS A 71 6.54 -0.59 -8.58
CA LYS A 71 7.45 -1.24 -9.52
C LYS A 71 7.24 -2.75 -9.54
N LEU A 72 6.98 -3.33 -8.38
CA LEU A 72 6.72 -4.77 -8.34
C LEU A 72 5.44 -5.12 -9.07
N LEU A 73 4.42 -4.29 -8.90
CA LEU A 73 3.16 -4.51 -9.60
C LEU A 73 3.33 -4.35 -11.10
N GLU A 74 4.10 -3.36 -11.53
CA GLU A 74 4.38 -3.16 -12.94
C GLU A 74 5.12 -4.34 -13.52
N LYS A 75 6.06 -4.86 -12.78
CA LYS A 75 6.84 -6.00 -13.23
C LYS A 75 5.95 -7.21 -13.46
N GLY A 76 4.87 -7.32 -12.70
CA GLY A 76 3.91 -8.40 -12.87
C GLY A 76 2.84 -8.10 -13.90
N ASN A 77 2.98 -7.01 -14.64
CA ASN A 77 2.01 -6.60 -15.65
C ASN A 77 0.64 -6.33 -15.07
N LEU A 78 0.62 -5.79 -13.86
CA LEU A 78 -0.64 -5.50 -13.18
C LEU A 78 -1.03 -4.05 -13.44
N PRO A 79 -2.32 -3.73 -13.32
CA PRO A 79 -2.83 -2.40 -13.70
C PRO A 79 -2.53 -1.35 -12.64
N VAL A 80 -1.28 -0.87 -12.61
CA VAL A 80 -0.88 0.12 -11.62
C VAL A 80 -1.57 1.47 -11.82
N GLU A 81 -2.14 1.70 -12.98
CA GLU A 81 -2.91 2.92 -13.19
C GLU A 81 -4.14 2.97 -12.29
N ASN A 82 -4.57 1.82 -11.80
CA ASN A 82 -5.70 1.77 -10.87
C ASN A 82 -5.29 1.91 -9.42
N LEU A 83 -3.99 2.02 -9.16
CA LEU A 83 -3.51 2.11 -7.77
C LEU A 83 -3.82 3.48 -7.20
N GLU A 84 -4.52 3.49 -6.07
CA GLU A 84 -4.85 4.72 -5.37
C GLU A 84 -3.99 4.83 -4.13
N ILE A 85 -3.54 6.05 -3.86
CA ILE A 85 -2.77 6.36 -2.68
C ILE A 85 -3.58 7.31 -1.83
N ILE A 86 -4.01 6.85 -0.67
CA ILE A 86 -4.92 7.62 0.18
C ILE A 86 -4.17 7.96 1.46
N LYS A 87 -4.17 9.24 1.80
CA LYS A 87 -3.50 9.66 3.02
C LYS A 87 -4.29 9.20 4.22
N MET A 88 -3.63 8.45 5.09
CA MET A 88 -4.29 7.90 6.27
C MET A 88 -4.81 8.98 7.18
N LEU A 89 -4.08 10.09 7.29
CA LEU A 89 -4.52 11.19 8.11
C LEU A 89 -5.84 11.76 7.64
N ASN A 90 -6.01 11.85 6.32
CA ASN A 90 -7.27 12.35 5.79
C ASN A 90 -8.41 11.40 6.09
N ALA A 91 -8.14 10.12 5.95
CA ALA A 91 -9.17 9.12 6.20
C ALA A 91 -9.61 9.12 7.65
N ILE A 92 -8.67 9.36 8.57
CA ILE A 92 -9.00 9.37 9.99
C ILE A 92 -9.59 10.71 10.40
N GLY A 93 -9.03 11.79 9.87
CA GLY A 93 -9.39 13.12 10.30
C GLY A 93 -10.78 13.55 9.90
N GLU A 94 -11.38 12.86 8.97
CA GLU A 94 -12.71 13.21 8.54
C GLU A 94 -13.79 12.68 9.43
N ASN A 95 -13.42 11.88 10.35
CA ASN A 95 -14.40 11.32 11.30
C ASN A 95 -14.54 12.17 12.55
#